data_c0312b58e113395f92686ea1f5b6e91f
#
_entry.id   c0312b58e113395f92686ea1f5b6e91f
#
_cell.length_a   1.000
_cell.length_b   1.000
_cell.length_c   1.000
_cell.angle_alpha   90.00
_cell.angle_beta   90.00
_cell.angle_gamma   90.00
#
_symmetry.space_group_name_H-M   'P 1'
#
loop_
_entity.id
_entity.type
_entity.pdbx_description
1 polymer ?
#
loop_
_entity_poly.entity_id
_entity_poly.type
_entity_poly.pdbx_seq_one_letter_code
_entity_poly.pdbx_strand_id
1 'polypeptide(L)'
;MTEHSGRQHGQIESTLMPAERRFGVFMGPALVVAIGLVDPGNIAANFTAGASSGYLLVWVLIIANALSMFVQYLSAKLGLVTGATLPHLISVRLSSPIRFVFFFQAQIAAAATDIAEVIGGALALLILFGIPIILGAVIVILVSLGMLSVQRKGARTFEGVIITCLAVVVVGFVAGAFVGGVNWRDLAAGMIPRFDGVQSLLIAASMVGTTVMPHAMYLHSGLVLNRTDFARNSGHLRRVLAANRADAVVAFVVATVVNIAMLALAVGLVVRPTNTDTIVSAAHAIHSQFGGLMEALFGIVLLASGLASASVGSYAGSMIMNEFLTVRLSVLFRRTITAIPVLILLSIGVSPTWLIVWSQVLLSFCIPFALIPLAWFTSRYGIMGEFRNGVGVRALSVVIVVVIVALNVFLVWSALMPAGAGS
;
A
#
# COMPACT_ATOMS: atom_id res chain seq x y z
N MET A 1 -43.19 39.57 6.47
CA MET A 1 -43.63 38.20 6.63
C MET A 1 -43.03 37.44 5.44
N THR A 2 -41.99 36.71 5.53
CA THR A 2 -41.60 35.58 6.34
C THR A 2 -40.08 35.37 6.26
N GLU A 3 -39.34 35.79 7.27
CA GLU A 3 -38.08 35.19 7.63
C GLU A 3 -38.42 34.04 8.59
N HIS A 4 -37.95 32.82 8.32
CA HIS A 4 -37.61 31.76 9.30
C HIS A 4 -37.56 30.40 8.63
N SER A 5 -36.43 30.08 7.98
CA SER A 5 -36.09 28.70 7.70
C SER A 5 -34.60 28.61 7.33
N GLY A 6 -33.68 28.65 8.29
CA GLY A 6 -32.27 28.63 7.97
C GLY A 6 -31.33 28.52 9.17
N ARG A 7 -31.75 27.93 10.29
CA ARG A 7 -30.86 27.72 11.45
C ARG A 7 -31.24 26.47 12.26
N GLN A 8 -31.05 25.32 11.70
CA GLN A 8 -31.03 24.05 12.47
C GLN A 8 -30.09 23.05 11.82
N HIS A 9 -28.82 23.44 11.63
CA HIS A 9 -27.73 22.48 11.42
C HIS A 9 -26.53 22.98 12.22
N GLY A 10 -26.22 22.30 13.34
CA GLY A 10 -24.91 22.45 13.94
C GLY A 10 -24.81 23.02 15.35
N GLN A 11 -25.68 22.68 16.26
CA GLN A 11 -25.31 22.61 17.66
C GLN A 11 -25.06 21.12 18.04
N ILE A 12 -23.95 20.58 17.56
CA ILE A 12 -23.35 19.41 18.21
C ILE A 12 -22.42 19.96 19.28
N GLU A 13 -22.85 19.72 20.53
CA GLU A 13 -22.18 20.03 21.78
C GLU A 13 -20.66 19.92 21.67
N SER A 14 -20.00 21.06 21.92
CA SER A 14 -18.58 21.12 22.27
C SER A 14 -18.39 20.58 23.70
N THR A 15 -18.73 19.35 23.94
CA THR A 15 -18.35 18.63 25.16
C THR A 15 -16.85 18.41 25.08
N LEU A 16 -16.10 19.13 25.91
CA LEU A 16 -14.67 19.00 26.09
C LEU A 16 -14.31 17.52 26.28
N MET A 17 -13.76 16.90 25.25
CA MET A 17 -13.29 15.51 25.32
C MET A 17 -12.07 15.43 26.25
N PRO A 18 -11.99 14.45 27.18
CA PRO A 18 -10.81 14.22 28.00
C PRO A 18 -9.55 14.06 27.13
N ALA A 19 -8.41 14.54 27.61
CA ALA A 19 -7.13 14.54 26.88
C ALA A 19 -6.71 13.15 26.37
N GLU A 20 -7.10 12.08 27.06
CA GLU A 20 -6.84 10.69 26.68
C GLU A 20 -7.59 10.23 25.42
N ARG A 21 -8.77 10.76 25.13
CA ARG A 21 -9.49 10.52 23.87
C ARG A 21 -8.92 11.31 22.71
N ARG A 22 -8.15 12.38 22.96
CA ARG A 22 -7.54 13.22 21.94
C ARG A 22 -6.41 12.54 21.19
N PHE A 23 -5.62 11.68 21.85
CA PHE A 23 -4.50 10.99 21.19
C PHE A 23 -5.00 9.87 20.24
N GLY A 24 -5.99 9.09 20.64
CA GLY A 24 -6.58 8.04 19.79
C GLY A 24 -7.30 8.57 18.53
N VAL A 25 -7.75 9.84 18.53
CA VAL A 25 -8.37 10.47 17.34
C VAL A 25 -7.31 10.85 16.29
N PHE A 26 -6.04 10.98 16.69
CA PHE A 26 -4.95 11.38 15.79
C PHE A 26 -4.15 10.20 15.23
N MET A 27 -4.31 8.98 15.77
CA MET A 27 -3.72 7.75 15.25
C MET A 27 -4.76 6.97 14.44
N GLY A 28 -4.44 6.61 13.24
CA GLY A 28 -5.32 5.78 12.41
C GLY A 28 -5.12 5.90 10.92
N PRO A 29 -5.13 7.09 10.28
CA PRO A 29 -4.99 7.19 8.82
C PRO A 29 -3.69 6.58 8.29
N ALA A 30 -2.56 6.82 8.96
CA ALA A 30 -1.30 6.24 8.54
C ALA A 30 -1.24 4.72 8.77
N LEU A 31 -1.87 4.20 9.84
CA LEU A 31 -2.01 2.76 10.05
C LEU A 31 -2.90 2.10 9.01
N VAL A 32 -4.01 2.75 8.62
CA VAL A 32 -4.87 2.26 7.52
C VAL A 32 -4.10 2.19 6.21
N VAL A 33 -3.26 3.20 5.94
CA VAL A 33 -2.39 3.20 4.77
C VAL A 33 -1.32 2.11 4.88
N ALA A 34 -0.70 1.93 6.06
CA ALA A 34 0.36 0.95 6.27
C ALA A 34 -0.09 -0.49 6.02
N ILE A 35 -1.32 -0.85 6.38
CA ILE A 35 -1.83 -2.19 6.05
C ILE A 35 -2.07 -2.36 4.55
N GLY A 36 -2.46 -1.28 3.86
CA GLY A 36 -2.54 -1.31 2.41
C GLY A 36 -1.20 -1.58 1.74
N LEU A 37 -0.08 -1.24 2.41
CA LEU A 37 1.28 -1.51 1.94
C LEU A 37 1.78 -2.92 2.30
N VAL A 38 1.12 -3.62 3.22
CA VAL A 38 1.42 -5.02 3.59
C VAL A 38 0.44 -5.92 2.85
N ASP A 39 0.41 -5.81 1.54
CA ASP A 39 -0.45 -6.54 0.62
C ASP A 39 0.19 -7.87 0.15
N PRO A 40 -0.56 -8.76 -0.52
CA PRO A 40 0.00 -9.99 -1.07
C PRO A 40 1.13 -9.76 -2.07
N GLY A 41 1.16 -8.61 -2.76
CA GLY A 41 2.25 -8.24 -3.66
C GLY A 41 3.56 -8.02 -2.91
N ASN A 42 3.48 -7.32 -1.78
CA ASN A 42 4.62 -7.08 -0.90
C ASN A 42 5.10 -8.40 -0.24
N ILE A 43 4.16 -9.27 0.17
CA ILE A 43 4.49 -10.61 0.68
C ILE A 43 5.28 -11.38 -0.39
N ALA A 44 4.78 -11.44 -1.63
CA ALA A 44 5.44 -12.14 -2.73
C ALA A 44 6.85 -11.60 -3.01
N ALA A 45 7.01 -10.25 -3.06
CA ALA A 45 8.30 -9.61 -3.29
C ALA A 45 9.32 -9.92 -2.18
N ASN A 46 8.90 -9.82 -0.90
CA ASN A 46 9.77 -10.08 0.24
C ASN A 46 10.15 -11.55 0.37
N PHE A 47 9.21 -12.48 0.11
CA PHE A 47 9.50 -13.91 0.07
C PHE A 47 10.45 -14.25 -1.08
N THR A 48 10.25 -13.69 -2.27
CA THR A 48 11.17 -13.88 -3.39
C THR A 48 12.56 -13.34 -3.07
N ALA A 49 12.65 -12.17 -2.44
CA ALA A 49 13.92 -11.58 -2.02
C ALA A 49 14.65 -12.47 -1.00
N GLY A 50 13.95 -12.93 0.04
CA GLY A 50 14.52 -13.82 1.06
C GLY A 50 14.97 -15.16 0.49
N ALA A 51 14.14 -15.78 -0.35
CA ALA A 51 14.42 -17.08 -0.94
C ALA A 51 15.59 -17.06 -1.96
N SER A 52 15.72 -15.97 -2.74
CA SER A 52 16.73 -15.89 -3.81
C SER A 52 18.02 -15.19 -3.39
N SER A 53 17.97 -14.25 -2.46
CA SER A 53 19.10 -13.36 -2.11
C SER A 53 19.43 -13.37 -0.61
N GLY A 54 18.74 -14.20 0.18
CA GLY A 54 18.93 -14.22 1.63
C GLY A 54 18.65 -12.84 2.26
N TYR A 55 19.50 -12.43 3.18
CA TYR A 55 19.39 -11.11 3.83
C TYR A 55 19.98 -9.95 3.02
N LEU A 56 20.50 -10.19 1.81
CA LEU A 56 21.21 -9.19 1.01
C LEU A 56 20.42 -7.88 0.82
N LEU A 57 19.10 -7.97 0.69
CA LEU A 57 18.22 -6.85 0.34
C LEU A 57 17.48 -6.23 1.54
N VAL A 58 17.87 -6.53 2.78
CA VAL A 58 17.29 -5.92 3.98
C VAL A 58 17.40 -4.39 3.96
N TRP A 59 18.54 -3.84 3.51
CA TRP A 59 18.72 -2.41 3.36
C TRP A 59 17.71 -1.76 2.40
N VAL A 60 17.31 -2.49 1.35
CA VAL A 60 16.29 -2.02 0.40
C VAL A 60 14.94 -1.84 1.10
N LEU A 61 14.55 -2.80 1.96
CA LEU A 61 13.31 -2.68 2.75
C LEU A 61 13.31 -1.45 3.64
N ILE A 62 14.42 -1.22 4.33
CA ILE A 62 14.56 -0.05 5.23
C ILE A 62 14.42 1.24 4.44
N ILE A 63 15.14 1.36 3.31
CA ILE A 63 15.07 2.56 2.47
C ILE A 63 13.70 2.71 1.83
N ALA A 64 13.10 1.66 1.27
CA ALA A 64 11.79 1.71 0.63
C ALA A 64 10.69 2.15 1.62
N ASN A 65 10.69 1.60 2.84
CA ASN A 65 9.77 2.02 3.88
C ASN A 65 10.01 3.47 4.33
N ALA A 66 11.26 3.90 4.48
CA ALA A 66 11.58 5.30 4.80
C ALA A 66 11.12 6.27 3.71
N LEU A 67 11.29 5.91 2.43
CA LEU A 67 10.78 6.67 1.30
C LEU A 67 9.25 6.72 1.31
N SER A 68 8.59 5.59 1.54
CA SER A 68 7.15 5.52 1.63
C SER A 68 6.62 6.39 2.78
N MET A 69 7.22 6.31 3.98
CA MET A 69 6.91 7.17 5.12
C MET A 69 6.99 8.65 4.75
N PHE A 70 8.08 9.06 4.10
CA PHE A 70 8.29 10.44 3.69
C PHE A 70 7.20 10.91 2.72
N VAL A 71 6.91 10.13 1.70
CA VAL A 71 5.91 10.46 0.68
C VAL A 71 4.50 10.48 1.28
N GLN A 72 4.17 9.54 2.13
CA GLN A 72 2.89 9.49 2.83
C GLN A 72 2.70 10.67 3.77
N TYR A 73 3.77 11.09 4.49
CA TYR A 73 3.72 12.32 5.29
C TYR A 73 3.43 13.56 4.42
N LEU A 74 4.06 13.68 3.24
CA LEU A 74 3.79 14.80 2.33
C LEU A 74 2.35 14.78 1.83
N SER A 75 1.81 13.60 1.55
CA SER A 75 0.43 13.43 1.11
C SER A 75 -0.57 13.89 2.19
N ALA A 76 -0.40 13.40 3.41
CA ALA A 76 -1.23 13.84 4.53
C ALA A 76 -1.08 15.33 4.84
N LYS A 77 0.14 15.86 4.79
CA LYS A 77 0.43 17.29 4.96
C LYS A 77 -0.33 18.11 3.91
N LEU A 78 -0.34 17.67 2.65
CA LEU A 78 -1.10 18.33 1.58
C LEU A 78 -2.58 18.40 1.95
N GLY A 79 -3.19 17.27 2.30
CA GLY A 79 -4.61 17.21 2.70
C GLY A 79 -4.95 18.11 3.88
N LEU A 80 -4.15 18.04 4.96
CA LEU A 80 -4.36 18.85 6.17
C LEU A 80 -4.24 20.37 5.93
N VAL A 81 -3.26 20.78 5.14
CA VAL A 81 -3.01 22.22 4.88
C VAL A 81 -3.99 22.77 3.88
N THR A 82 -4.28 22.05 2.80
CA THR A 82 -5.13 22.57 1.72
C THR A 82 -6.61 22.31 1.95
N GLY A 83 -6.97 21.27 2.73
CA GLY A 83 -8.35 20.79 2.85
C GLY A 83 -8.85 20.11 1.58
N ALA A 84 -7.93 19.66 0.72
CA ALA A 84 -8.24 19.03 -0.55
C ALA A 84 -7.39 17.78 -0.76
N THR A 85 -7.94 16.78 -1.44
CA THR A 85 -7.20 15.57 -1.80
C THR A 85 -6.17 15.85 -2.90
N LEU A 86 -5.14 15.02 -3.00
CA LEU A 86 -4.19 15.10 -4.11
C LEU A 86 -4.87 14.93 -5.48
N PRO A 87 -5.79 13.96 -5.70
CA PRO A 87 -6.55 13.86 -6.94
C PRO A 87 -7.36 15.12 -7.27
N HIS A 88 -7.99 15.72 -6.26
CA HIS A 88 -8.74 16.98 -6.44
C HIS A 88 -7.84 18.10 -6.95
N LEU A 89 -6.70 18.32 -6.30
CA LEU A 89 -5.76 19.36 -6.73
C LEU A 89 -5.24 19.13 -8.15
N ILE A 90 -5.00 17.87 -8.55
CA ILE A 90 -4.64 17.50 -9.92
C ILE A 90 -5.79 17.86 -10.86
N SER A 91 -7.02 17.49 -10.51
CA SER A 91 -8.20 17.70 -11.37
C SER A 91 -8.53 19.17 -11.62
N VAL A 92 -8.28 20.04 -10.64
CA VAL A 92 -8.60 21.49 -10.73
C VAL A 92 -7.43 22.30 -11.31
N ARG A 93 -6.18 21.87 -11.07
CA ARG A 93 -4.99 22.68 -11.39
C ARG A 93 -4.33 22.31 -12.72
N LEU A 94 -4.63 21.13 -13.28
CA LEU A 94 -4.05 20.68 -14.54
C LEU A 94 -5.06 20.78 -15.70
N SER A 95 -4.54 20.93 -16.92
CA SER A 95 -5.36 20.99 -18.13
C SER A 95 -6.10 19.66 -18.38
N SER A 96 -7.21 19.74 -19.08
CA SER A 96 -8.11 18.59 -19.33
C SER A 96 -7.39 17.35 -19.90
N PRO A 97 -6.50 17.44 -20.92
CA PRO A 97 -5.81 16.25 -21.43
C PRO A 97 -4.84 15.66 -20.41
N ILE A 98 -4.12 16.49 -19.64
CA ILE A 98 -3.21 16.02 -18.60
C ILE A 98 -4.01 15.32 -17.48
N ARG A 99 -5.13 15.92 -17.07
CA ARG A 99 -6.05 15.30 -16.08
C ARG A 99 -6.51 13.92 -16.52
N PHE A 100 -6.83 13.73 -17.79
CA PHE A 100 -7.24 12.43 -18.33
C PHE A 100 -6.11 11.39 -18.22
N VAL A 101 -4.86 11.76 -18.52
CA VAL A 101 -3.69 10.88 -18.37
C VAL A 101 -3.52 10.45 -16.91
N PHE A 102 -3.62 11.39 -15.96
CA PHE A 102 -3.52 11.08 -14.53
C PHE A 102 -4.66 10.19 -14.06
N PHE A 103 -5.89 10.44 -14.52
CA PHE A 103 -7.04 9.59 -14.22
C PHE A 103 -6.81 8.16 -14.73
N PHE A 104 -6.44 8.01 -16.01
CA PHE A 104 -6.23 6.70 -16.62
C PHE A 104 -5.12 5.92 -15.91
N GLN A 105 -4.00 6.58 -15.62
CA GLN A 105 -2.90 6.00 -14.85
C GLN A 105 -3.37 5.56 -13.45
N ALA A 106 -4.15 6.38 -12.75
CA ALA A 106 -4.65 6.03 -11.42
C ALA A 106 -5.62 4.84 -11.45
N GLN A 107 -6.41 4.67 -12.54
CA GLN A 107 -7.24 3.48 -12.74
C GLN A 107 -6.41 2.23 -13.02
N ILE A 108 -5.33 2.35 -13.80
CA ILE A 108 -4.37 1.26 -14.03
C ILE A 108 -3.75 0.82 -12.70
N ALA A 109 -3.30 1.78 -11.88
CA ALA A 109 -2.73 1.48 -10.57
C ALA A 109 -3.74 0.77 -9.66
N ALA A 110 -4.99 1.24 -9.62
CA ALA A 110 -6.04 0.61 -8.83
C ALA A 110 -6.36 -0.82 -9.33
N ALA A 111 -6.42 -1.02 -10.64
CA ALA A 111 -6.63 -2.35 -11.22
C ALA A 111 -5.48 -3.31 -10.92
N ALA A 112 -4.24 -2.85 -11.03
CA ALA A 112 -3.06 -3.64 -10.69
C ALA A 112 -3.06 -4.08 -9.21
N THR A 113 -3.46 -3.20 -8.30
CA THR A 113 -3.63 -3.53 -6.89
C THR A 113 -4.75 -4.56 -6.68
N ASP A 114 -5.93 -4.35 -7.29
CA ASP A 114 -7.06 -5.28 -7.21
C ASP A 114 -6.64 -6.70 -7.68
N ILE A 115 -5.79 -6.81 -8.73
CA ILE A 115 -5.25 -8.09 -9.21
C ILE A 115 -4.46 -8.81 -8.11
N ALA A 116 -3.49 -8.13 -7.49
CA ALA A 116 -2.65 -8.72 -6.45
C ALA A 116 -3.47 -9.16 -5.23
N GLU A 117 -4.43 -8.34 -4.81
CA GLU A 117 -5.29 -8.58 -3.66
C GLU A 117 -6.22 -9.78 -3.85
N VAL A 118 -6.87 -9.87 -5.01
CA VAL A 118 -7.78 -10.98 -5.36
C VAL A 118 -7.00 -12.29 -5.44
N ILE A 119 -5.85 -12.29 -6.10
CA ILE A 119 -5.03 -13.49 -6.25
C ILE A 119 -4.43 -13.90 -4.90
N GLY A 120 -3.92 -12.95 -4.10
CA GLY A 120 -3.38 -13.26 -2.78
C GLY A 120 -4.43 -13.86 -1.84
N GLY A 121 -5.64 -13.30 -1.83
CA GLY A 121 -6.75 -13.87 -1.07
C GLY A 121 -7.19 -15.25 -1.59
N ALA A 122 -7.18 -15.47 -2.91
CA ALA A 122 -7.47 -16.77 -3.51
C ALA A 122 -6.42 -17.83 -3.16
N LEU A 123 -5.13 -17.45 -3.15
CA LEU A 123 -4.04 -18.31 -2.69
C LEU A 123 -4.19 -18.66 -1.19
N ALA A 124 -4.61 -17.72 -0.37
CA ALA A 124 -4.88 -17.98 1.04
C ALA A 124 -6.02 -19.01 1.21
N LEU A 125 -7.11 -18.90 0.44
CA LEU A 125 -8.19 -19.86 0.46
C LEU A 125 -7.76 -21.24 -0.07
N LEU A 126 -6.87 -21.29 -1.06
CA LEU A 126 -6.28 -22.53 -1.53
C LEU A 126 -5.44 -23.20 -0.44
N ILE A 127 -4.60 -22.44 0.27
CA ILE A 127 -3.74 -22.94 1.35
C ILE A 127 -4.58 -23.43 2.54
N LEU A 128 -5.60 -22.66 2.95
CA LEU A 128 -6.39 -22.96 4.15
C LEU A 128 -7.40 -24.08 3.95
N PHE A 129 -8.05 -24.11 2.79
CA PHE A 129 -9.25 -24.94 2.56
C PHE A 129 -9.16 -25.81 1.31
N GLY A 130 -8.05 -25.76 0.56
CA GLY A 130 -7.91 -26.47 -0.70
C GLY A 130 -8.87 -25.97 -1.80
N ILE A 131 -9.40 -24.75 -1.67
CA ILE A 131 -10.36 -24.20 -2.65
C ILE A 131 -9.62 -23.87 -3.95
N PRO A 132 -10.10 -24.33 -5.12
CA PRO A 132 -9.49 -24.01 -6.41
C PRO A 132 -9.38 -22.49 -6.60
N ILE A 133 -8.23 -22.03 -7.15
CA ILE A 133 -7.86 -20.62 -7.17
C ILE A 133 -8.91 -19.72 -7.85
N ILE A 134 -9.57 -20.19 -8.92
CA ILE A 134 -10.62 -19.43 -9.60
C ILE A 134 -11.83 -19.23 -8.70
N LEU A 135 -12.27 -20.28 -8.00
CA LEU A 135 -13.35 -20.18 -7.03
C LEU A 135 -12.98 -19.31 -5.84
N GLY A 136 -11.74 -19.45 -5.36
CA GLY A 136 -11.15 -18.59 -4.32
C GLY A 136 -11.17 -17.12 -4.73
N ALA A 137 -10.80 -16.80 -5.97
CA ALA A 137 -10.83 -15.44 -6.51
C ALA A 137 -12.25 -14.86 -6.53
N VAL A 138 -13.25 -15.64 -6.95
CA VAL A 138 -14.67 -15.24 -6.92
C VAL A 138 -15.13 -14.96 -5.48
N ILE A 139 -14.79 -15.84 -4.52
CA ILE A 139 -15.13 -15.67 -3.11
C ILE A 139 -14.49 -14.37 -2.56
N VAL A 140 -13.21 -14.13 -2.83
CA VAL A 140 -12.50 -12.92 -2.37
C VAL A 140 -13.13 -11.66 -2.94
N ILE A 141 -13.51 -11.66 -4.23
CA ILE A 141 -14.23 -10.54 -4.85
C ILE A 141 -15.54 -10.27 -4.12
N LEU A 142 -16.34 -11.29 -3.85
CA LEU A 142 -17.64 -11.16 -3.16
C LEU A 142 -17.47 -10.66 -1.72
N VAL A 143 -16.52 -11.23 -0.97
CA VAL A 143 -16.22 -10.82 0.41
C VAL A 143 -15.74 -9.36 0.45
N SER A 144 -14.86 -8.97 -0.45
CA SER A 144 -14.35 -7.60 -0.52
C SER A 144 -15.44 -6.57 -0.86
N LEU A 145 -16.42 -6.95 -1.70
CA LEU A 145 -17.62 -6.14 -1.93
C LEU A 145 -18.48 -6.02 -0.66
N GLY A 146 -18.57 -7.10 0.12
CA GLY A 146 -19.24 -7.09 1.43
C GLY A 146 -18.54 -6.16 2.43
N MET A 147 -17.21 -6.13 2.45
CA MET A 147 -16.43 -5.25 3.33
C MET A 147 -16.63 -3.75 3.03
N LEU A 148 -16.95 -3.38 1.79
CA LEU A 148 -17.35 -1.99 1.46
C LEU A 148 -18.62 -1.57 2.19
N SER A 149 -19.48 -2.52 2.57
CA SER A 149 -20.67 -2.25 3.37
C SER A 149 -20.31 -1.89 4.82
N VAL A 150 -19.19 -2.40 5.33
CA VAL A 150 -18.65 -2.04 6.66
C VAL A 150 -18.19 -0.58 6.68
N GLN A 151 -17.59 -0.11 5.61
CA GLN A 151 -17.20 1.29 5.45
C GLN A 151 -18.40 2.24 5.59
N ARG A 152 -19.57 1.85 5.10
CA ARG A 152 -20.82 2.65 5.22
C ARG A 152 -21.32 2.76 6.66
N LYS A 153 -20.93 1.84 7.56
CA LYS A 153 -21.30 1.88 8.99
C LYS A 153 -20.49 2.88 9.81
N GLY A 154 -19.44 3.48 9.23
CA GLY A 154 -18.65 4.55 9.82
C GLY A 154 -17.14 4.27 9.80
N ALA A 155 -16.38 5.36 9.72
CA ALA A 155 -14.91 5.31 9.61
C ALA A 155 -14.26 4.54 10.76
N ARG A 156 -14.74 4.69 12.00
CA ARG A 156 -14.17 4.00 13.18
C ARG A 156 -14.29 2.49 13.12
N THR A 157 -15.44 1.96 12.66
CA THR A 157 -15.64 0.52 12.51
C THR A 157 -14.72 -0.04 11.44
N PHE A 158 -14.59 0.68 10.32
CA PHE A 158 -13.69 0.33 9.22
C PHE A 158 -12.24 0.32 9.69
N GLU A 159 -11.76 1.40 10.34
CA GLU A 159 -10.41 1.50 10.91
C GLU A 159 -10.14 0.37 11.91
N GLY A 160 -11.10 0.03 12.77
CA GLY A 160 -10.97 -1.05 13.75
C GLY A 160 -10.76 -2.42 13.09
N VAL A 161 -11.51 -2.75 12.04
CA VAL A 161 -11.33 -4.00 11.28
C VAL A 161 -9.95 -4.04 10.64
N ILE A 162 -9.53 -2.96 10.00
CA ILE A 162 -8.23 -2.84 9.34
C ILE A 162 -7.08 -3.00 10.35
N ILE A 163 -7.15 -2.34 11.50
CA ILE A 163 -6.12 -2.46 12.56
C ILE A 163 -6.07 -3.89 13.12
N THR A 164 -7.22 -4.56 13.26
CA THR A 164 -7.25 -5.96 13.71
C THR A 164 -6.55 -6.87 12.69
N CYS A 165 -6.83 -6.69 11.39
CA CYS A 165 -6.12 -7.43 10.34
C CYS A 165 -4.61 -7.14 10.38
N LEU A 166 -4.20 -5.88 10.57
CA LEU A 166 -2.79 -5.51 10.70
C LEU A 166 -2.15 -6.22 11.90
N ALA A 167 -2.83 -6.28 13.05
CA ALA A 167 -2.32 -6.97 14.24
C ALA A 167 -2.09 -8.46 13.96
N VAL A 168 -3.02 -9.13 13.26
CA VAL A 168 -2.87 -10.53 12.83
C VAL A 168 -1.65 -10.69 11.93
N VAL A 169 -1.46 -9.81 10.96
CA VAL A 169 -0.32 -9.84 10.02
C VAL A 169 0.99 -9.61 10.75
N VAL A 170 1.07 -8.60 11.63
CA VAL A 170 2.26 -8.29 12.43
C VAL A 170 2.65 -9.48 13.30
N VAL A 171 1.71 -9.99 14.09
CA VAL A 171 1.96 -11.11 15.00
C VAL A 171 2.36 -12.37 14.22
N GLY A 172 1.65 -12.67 13.12
CA GLY A 172 1.90 -13.86 12.34
C GLY A 172 3.29 -13.88 11.70
N PHE A 173 3.69 -12.81 11.01
CA PHE A 173 5.01 -12.77 10.37
C PHE A 173 6.16 -12.63 11.37
N VAL A 174 6.00 -11.83 12.42
CA VAL A 174 7.03 -11.70 13.46
C VAL A 174 7.22 -13.03 14.19
N ALA A 175 6.15 -13.69 14.62
CA ALA A 175 6.23 -15.01 15.25
C ALA A 175 6.83 -16.05 14.27
N GLY A 176 6.39 -16.05 13.01
CA GLY A 176 6.92 -16.93 11.98
C GLY A 176 8.42 -16.75 11.75
N ALA A 177 8.91 -15.52 11.72
CA ALA A 177 10.33 -15.23 11.58
C ALA A 177 11.16 -15.78 12.76
N PHE A 178 10.67 -15.62 14.00
CA PHE A 178 11.33 -16.18 15.18
C PHE A 178 11.35 -17.71 15.16
N VAL A 179 10.27 -18.36 14.74
CA VAL A 179 10.19 -19.81 14.60
C VAL A 179 11.11 -20.30 13.48
N GLY A 180 11.22 -19.55 12.38
CA GLY A 180 12.12 -19.84 11.25
C GLY A 180 13.61 -19.70 11.57
N GLY A 181 13.96 -19.09 12.72
CA GLY A 181 15.34 -18.95 13.16
C GLY A 181 16.09 -17.82 12.47
N VAL A 182 15.90 -16.58 12.93
CA VAL A 182 16.59 -15.41 12.38
C VAL A 182 18.08 -15.45 12.68
N ASN A 183 18.91 -15.39 11.64
CA ASN A 183 20.35 -15.14 11.82
C ASN A 183 20.61 -13.63 11.95
N TRP A 184 20.72 -13.15 13.16
CA TRP A 184 20.90 -11.72 13.47
C TRP A 184 22.18 -11.12 12.88
N ARG A 185 23.24 -11.91 12.75
CA ARG A 185 24.50 -11.47 12.15
C ARG A 185 24.35 -11.20 10.66
N ASP A 186 23.71 -12.11 9.93
CA ASP A 186 23.51 -11.99 8.49
C ASP A 186 22.46 -10.92 8.19
N LEU A 187 21.42 -10.79 9.02
CA LEU A 187 20.44 -9.70 8.95
C LEU A 187 21.12 -8.34 9.12
N ALA A 188 22.01 -8.18 10.12
CA ALA A 188 22.77 -6.96 10.30
C ALA A 188 23.72 -6.68 9.11
N ALA A 189 24.37 -7.70 8.56
CA ALA A 189 25.19 -7.57 7.36
C ALA A 189 24.36 -7.16 6.12
N GLY A 190 23.09 -7.60 6.05
CA GLY A 190 22.14 -7.23 5.01
C GLY A 190 21.66 -5.76 5.06
N MET A 191 21.97 -5.00 6.13
CA MET A 191 21.71 -3.56 6.20
C MET A 191 22.75 -2.73 5.42
N ILE A 192 23.86 -3.35 5.01
CA ILE A 192 24.89 -2.68 4.22
C ILE A 192 24.48 -2.69 2.74
N PRO A 193 24.33 -1.52 2.09
CA PRO A 193 23.92 -1.45 0.69
C PRO A 193 24.90 -2.17 -0.25
N ARG A 194 24.42 -3.20 -0.92
CA ARG A 194 25.14 -3.92 -1.96
C ARG A 194 24.16 -4.69 -2.85
N PHE A 195 24.59 -4.98 -4.07
CA PHE A 195 23.87 -5.84 -5.00
C PHE A 195 24.77 -7.00 -5.42
N ASP A 196 24.14 -8.11 -5.77
CA ASP A 196 24.79 -9.28 -6.35
C ASP A 196 24.16 -9.56 -7.72
N GLY A 197 24.73 -8.91 -8.72
CA GLY A 197 24.27 -9.02 -10.11
C GLY A 197 22.92 -8.33 -10.40
N VAL A 198 22.48 -8.47 -11.65
CA VAL A 198 21.28 -7.83 -12.20
C VAL A 198 20.00 -8.34 -11.52
N GLN A 199 19.98 -9.63 -11.14
CA GLN A 199 18.80 -10.24 -10.52
C GLN A 199 18.46 -9.58 -9.18
N SER A 200 19.46 -9.33 -8.32
CA SER A 200 19.23 -8.67 -7.03
C SER A 200 18.71 -7.24 -7.20
N LEU A 201 19.16 -6.55 -8.26
CA LEU A 201 18.68 -5.20 -8.59
C LEU A 201 17.22 -5.21 -9.09
N LEU A 202 16.83 -6.21 -9.89
CA LEU A 202 15.45 -6.40 -10.32
C LEU A 202 14.50 -6.65 -9.14
N ILE A 203 14.92 -7.52 -8.22
CA ILE A 203 14.15 -7.81 -7.01
C ILE A 203 14.06 -6.55 -6.13
N ALA A 204 15.15 -5.82 -5.94
CA ALA A 204 15.15 -4.56 -5.18
C ALA A 204 14.21 -3.53 -5.80
N ALA A 205 14.20 -3.39 -7.12
CA ALA A 205 13.28 -2.49 -7.82
C ALA A 205 11.81 -2.91 -7.62
N SER A 206 11.51 -4.21 -7.66
CA SER A 206 10.19 -4.75 -7.33
C SER A 206 9.80 -4.43 -5.87
N MET A 207 10.71 -4.63 -4.90
CA MET A 207 10.46 -4.32 -3.49
C MET A 207 10.16 -2.83 -3.26
N VAL A 208 10.87 -1.92 -3.94
CA VAL A 208 10.57 -0.47 -3.90
C VAL A 208 9.22 -0.19 -4.54
N GLY A 209 8.93 -0.80 -5.68
CA GLY A 209 7.67 -0.66 -6.41
C GLY A 209 6.44 -1.06 -5.58
N THR A 210 6.55 -2.17 -4.85
CA THR A 210 5.47 -2.66 -3.97
C THR A 210 5.30 -1.81 -2.72
N THR A 211 6.36 -1.17 -2.22
CA THR A 211 6.34 -0.43 -0.96
C THR A 211 5.87 1.02 -1.15
N VAL A 212 6.13 1.65 -2.29
CA VAL A 212 5.76 3.05 -2.57
C VAL A 212 4.54 3.10 -3.49
N MET A 213 3.36 2.85 -2.94
CA MET A 213 2.13 2.71 -3.72
C MET A 213 1.47 4.05 -4.09
N PRO A 214 1.18 4.33 -5.39
CA PRO A 214 0.58 5.60 -5.82
C PRO A 214 -0.84 5.80 -5.28
N HIS A 215 -1.67 4.76 -5.25
CA HIS A 215 -3.04 4.86 -4.74
C HIS A 215 -3.09 5.14 -3.24
N ALA A 216 -2.10 4.67 -2.47
CA ALA A 216 -1.96 4.99 -1.05
C ALA A 216 -1.63 6.48 -0.83
N MET A 217 -0.88 7.12 -1.74
CA MET A 217 -0.64 8.57 -1.69
C MET A 217 -1.94 9.35 -1.88
N TYR A 218 -2.74 8.96 -2.88
CA TYR A 218 -4.05 9.58 -3.10
C TYR A 218 -4.95 9.41 -1.88
N LEU A 219 -5.03 8.19 -1.35
CA LEU A 219 -5.85 7.85 -0.21
C LEU A 219 -5.49 8.64 1.06
N HIS A 220 -4.20 8.71 1.40
CA HIS A 220 -3.76 9.36 2.64
C HIS A 220 -4.14 10.84 2.66
N SER A 221 -4.01 11.54 1.51
CA SER A 221 -4.47 12.93 1.41
C SER A 221 -5.97 13.09 1.70
N GLY A 222 -6.78 12.08 1.42
CA GLY A 222 -8.23 12.07 1.68
C GLY A 222 -8.60 11.66 3.09
N LEU A 223 -7.94 10.64 3.66
CA LEU A 223 -8.24 10.15 5.01
C LEU A 223 -8.06 11.22 6.11
N VAL A 224 -7.16 12.18 5.88
CA VAL A 224 -6.89 13.25 6.84
C VAL A 224 -7.88 14.40 6.76
N LEU A 225 -8.75 14.47 5.74
CA LEU A 225 -9.67 15.60 5.54
C LEU A 225 -10.66 15.78 6.69
N ASN A 226 -11.12 14.68 7.28
CA ASN A 226 -12.03 14.72 8.43
C ASN A 226 -11.42 15.43 9.68
N ARG A 227 -10.11 15.69 9.66
CA ARG A 227 -9.36 16.36 10.72
C ARG A 227 -9.07 17.83 10.39
N THR A 228 -9.31 18.25 9.16
CA THR A 228 -8.95 19.59 8.64
C THR A 228 -9.74 20.69 9.34
N ASP A 229 -11.04 20.48 9.56
CA ASP A 229 -11.91 21.47 10.21
C ASP A 229 -11.46 21.73 11.65
N PHE A 230 -11.12 20.67 12.39
CA PHE A 230 -10.57 20.81 13.73
C PHE A 230 -9.21 21.53 13.71
N ALA A 231 -8.33 21.17 12.78
CA ALA A 231 -6.99 21.75 12.67
C ALA A 231 -7.03 23.25 12.34
N ARG A 232 -7.95 23.69 11.46
CA ARG A 232 -8.10 25.08 11.02
C ARG A 232 -8.80 25.95 12.05
N ASN A 233 -9.94 25.48 12.57
CA ASN A 233 -10.78 26.26 13.49
C ASN A 233 -10.13 26.48 14.85
N SER A 234 -9.24 25.59 15.27
CA SER A 234 -8.57 25.68 16.57
C SER A 234 -7.21 26.36 16.56
N GLY A 235 -6.69 26.78 15.40
CA GLY A 235 -5.31 27.29 15.26
C GLY A 235 -4.20 26.26 15.56
N HIS A 236 -4.58 24.96 15.64
CA HIS A 236 -3.68 23.88 16.07
C HIS A 236 -3.05 23.09 14.91
N LEU A 237 -3.07 23.63 13.69
CA LEU A 237 -2.57 22.92 12.50
C LEU A 237 -1.14 22.36 12.68
N ARG A 238 -0.23 23.10 13.31
CA ARG A 238 1.13 22.61 13.60
C ARG A 238 1.13 21.40 14.52
N ARG A 239 0.24 21.35 15.52
CA ARG A 239 0.09 20.18 16.41
C ARG A 239 -0.47 18.98 15.68
N VAL A 240 -1.48 19.18 14.83
CA VAL A 240 -2.08 18.12 14.01
C VAL A 240 -1.06 17.56 13.01
N LEU A 241 -0.24 18.40 12.39
CA LEU A 241 0.87 17.98 11.53
C LEU A 241 1.92 17.17 12.28
N ALA A 242 2.28 17.58 13.52
CA ALA A 242 3.21 16.83 14.36
C ALA A 242 2.65 15.47 14.77
N ALA A 243 1.37 15.41 15.16
CA ALA A 243 0.69 14.15 15.48
C ALA A 243 0.62 13.22 14.26
N ASN A 244 0.28 13.76 13.08
CA ASN A 244 0.26 12.97 11.84
C ASN A 244 1.67 12.46 11.45
N ARG A 245 2.72 13.25 11.72
CA ARG A 245 4.10 12.79 11.52
C ARG A 245 4.43 11.62 12.45
N ALA A 246 4.03 11.70 13.71
CA ALA A 246 4.23 10.60 14.67
C ALA A 246 3.45 9.34 14.27
N ASP A 247 2.19 9.48 13.85
CA ASP A 247 1.35 8.40 13.31
C ASP A 247 2.04 7.73 12.11
N ALA A 248 2.55 8.51 11.15
CA ALA A 248 3.28 7.99 10.00
C ALA A 248 4.55 7.24 10.42
N VAL A 249 5.35 7.79 11.34
CA VAL A 249 6.57 7.12 11.83
C VAL A 249 6.23 5.76 12.46
N VAL A 250 5.24 5.71 13.36
CA VAL A 250 4.85 4.45 14.02
C VAL A 250 4.35 3.44 13.00
N ALA A 251 3.45 3.86 12.11
CA ALA A 251 2.86 2.99 11.10
C ALA A 251 3.93 2.36 10.18
N PHE A 252 4.89 3.16 9.71
CA PHE A 252 5.93 2.67 8.81
C PHE A 252 7.07 1.94 9.51
N VAL A 253 7.34 2.21 10.78
CA VAL A 253 8.23 1.35 11.59
C VAL A 253 7.62 -0.04 11.73
N VAL A 254 6.32 -0.14 12.05
CA VAL A 254 5.62 -1.43 12.10
C VAL A 254 5.67 -2.14 10.75
N ALA A 255 5.38 -1.45 9.65
CA ALA A 255 5.48 -2.02 8.31
C ALA A 255 6.91 -2.51 7.98
N THR A 256 7.95 -1.76 8.38
CA THR A 256 9.34 -2.15 8.19
C THR A 256 9.66 -3.44 8.94
N VAL A 257 9.23 -3.55 10.21
CA VAL A 257 9.43 -4.76 11.02
C VAL A 257 8.74 -5.96 10.35
N VAL A 258 7.51 -5.79 9.88
CA VAL A 258 6.76 -6.86 9.19
C VAL A 258 7.46 -7.28 7.90
N ASN A 259 7.91 -6.32 7.09
CA ASN A 259 8.61 -6.61 5.83
C ASN A 259 9.94 -7.35 6.06
N ILE A 260 10.71 -6.95 7.07
CA ILE A 260 11.93 -7.67 7.47
C ILE A 260 11.59 -9.07 7.99
N ALA A 261 10.51 -9.21 8.76
CA ALA A 261 10.07 -10.51 9.25
C ALA A 261 9.64 -11.46 8.13
N MET A 262 8.94 -10.95 7.09
CA MET A 262 8.60 -11.71 5.89
C MET A 262 9.85 -12.23 5.17
N LEU A 263 10.81 -11.35 4.93
CA LEU A 263 12.09 -11.71 4.29
C LEU A 263 12.86 -12.72 5.15
N ALA A 264 12.96 -12.48 6.45
CA ALA A 264 13.68 -13.39 7.37
C ALA A 264 13.02 -14.77 7.47
N LEU A 265 11.69 -14.83 7.48
CA LEU A 265 10.95 -16.09 7.41
C LEU A 265 11.28 -16.84 6.11
N ALA A 266 11.28 -16.16 4.97
CA ALA A 266 11.62 -16.77 3.68
C ALA A 266 13.07 -17.27 3.62
N VAL A 267 14.01 -16.60 4.29
CA VAL A 267 15.40 -17.08 4.42
C VAL A 267 15.50 -18.34 5.28
N GLY A 268 14.73 -18.39 6.40
CA GLY A 268 14.67 -19.55 7.28
C GLY A 268 14.00 -20.77 6.65
N LEU A 269 13.09 -20.53 5.71
CA LEU A 269 12.50 -21.58 4.90
C LEU A 269 13.50 -21.96 3.80
N VAL A 270 13.87 -23.25 3.71
CA VAL A 270 14.65 -23.77 2.57
C VAL A 270 13.75 -23.81 1.33
N VAL A 271 13.29 -22.65 0.89
CA VAL A 271 12.50 -22.52 -0.34
C VAL A 271 13.47 -22.57 -1.51
N ARG A 272 13.60 -23.74 -2.13
CA ARG A 272 14.25 -23.79 -3.45
C ARG A 272 13.28 -23.15 -4.44
N PRO A 273 13.70 -22.17 -5.25
CA PRO A 273 12.87 -21.65 -6.34
C PRO A 273 12.65 -22.80 -7.33
N THR A 274 11.56 -23.52 -7.15
CA THR A 274 11.02 -24.42 -8.15
C THR A 274 10.17 -23.55 -9.09
N ASN A 275 9.94 -24.01 -10.32
CA ASN A 275 9.11 -23.32 -11.31
C ASN A 275 7.61 -23.20 -10.88
N THR A 276 7.30 -23.48 -9.63
CA THR A 276 5.99 -23.41 -9.00
C THR A 276 5.82 -22.07 -8.27
N ASP A 277 4.59 -21.72 -8.00
CA ASP A 277 4.18 -20.49 -7.35
C ASP A 277 4.92 -20.25 -6.01
N THR A 278 5.61 -19.12 -5.87
CA THR A 278 6.48 -18.82 -4.72
C THR A 278 5.71 -18.83 -3.40
N ILE A 279 4.46 -18.34 -3.38
CA ILE A 279 3.63 -18.30 -2.17
C ILE A 279 3.18 -19.69 -1.77
N VAL A 280 2.75 -20.52 -2.73
CA VAL A 280 2.35 -21.90 -2.48
C VAL A 280 3.56 -22.75 -2.04
N SER A 281 4.71 -22.56 -2.69
CA SER A 281 5.96 -23.24 -2.32
C SER A 281 6.40 -22.86 -0.90
N ALA A 282 6.22 -21.60 -0.50
CA ALA A 282 6.48 -21.15 0.87
C ALA A 282 5.52 -21.82 1.87
N ALA A 283 4.23 -21.92 1.56
CA ALA A 283 3.27 -22.62 2.40
C ALA A 283 3.63 -24.09 2.61
N HIS A 284 3.99 -24.80 1.54
CA HIS A 284 4.45 -26.19 1.63
C HIS A 284 5.76 -26.34 2.41
N ALA A 285 6.69 -25.40 2.25
CA ALA A 285 7.93 -25.40 3.05
C ALA A 285 7.63 -25.17 4.54
N ILE A 286 6.70 -24.27 4.87
CA ILE A 286 6.24 -24.06 6.25
C ILE A 286 5.60 -25.35 6.79
N HIS A 287 4.74 -26.00 6.01
CA HIS A 287 4.11 -27.26 6.41
C HIS A 287 5.16 -28.34 6.72
N SER A 288 6.11 -28.53 5.81
CA SER A 288 7.13 -29.58 5.94
C SER A 288 8.11 -29.35 7.09
N GLN A 289 8.40 -28.08 7.46
CA GLN A 289 9.37 -27.76 8.50
C GLN A 289 8.71 -27.53 9.88
N PHE A 290 7.51 -26.96 9.91
CA PHE A 290 6.87 -26.52 11.16
C PHE A 290 5.48 -27.12 11.38
N GLY A 291 4.97 -27.91 10.42
CA GLY A 291 3.66 -28.59 10.53
C GLY A 291 2.48 -27.75 10.07
N GLY A 292 1.30 -28.40 10.01
CA GLY A 292 0.08 -27.81 9.45
C GLY A 292 -0.48 -26.59 10.21
N LEU A 293 -0.20 -26.48 11.52
CA LEU A 293 -0.62 -25.32 12.28
C LEU A 293 0.04 -24.01 11.78
N MET A 294 1.34 -24.07 11.49
CA MET A 294 2.07 -22.91 10.99
C MET A 294 1.69 -22.57 9.54
N GLU A 295 1.41 -23.57 8.72
CA GLU A 295 0.84 -23.36 7.37
C GLU A 295 -0.53 -22.67 7.45
N ALA A 296 -1.41 -23.12 8.35
CA ALA A 296 -2.71 -22.49 8.57
C ALA A 296 -2.58 -21.05 9.06
N LEU A 297 -1.66 -20.76 9.99
CA LEU A 297 -1.36 -19.39 10.43
C LEU A 297 -0.87 -18.52 9.27
N PHE A 298 0.01 -19.02 8.42
CA PHE A 298 0.47 -18.32 7.22
C PHE A 298 -0.70 -18.01 6.27
N GLY A 299 -1.58 -18.98 6.02
CA GLY A 299 -2.79 -18.79 5.22
C GLY A 299 -3.75 -17.74 5.81
N ILE A 300 -3.96 -17.75 7.14
CA ILE A 300 -4.77 -16.74 7.83
C ILE A 300 -4.17 -15.34 7.69
N VAL A 301 -2.86 -15.20 7.85
CA VAL A 301 -2.14 -13.94 7.70
C VAL A 301 -2.26 -13.41 6.27
N LEU A 302 -2.08 -14.28 5.28
CA LEU A 302 -2.21 -13.94 3.86
C LEU A 302 -3.66 -13.51 3.53
N LEU A 303 -4.66 -14.20 4.08
CA LEU A 303 -6.07 -13.85 3.89
C LEU A 303 -6.40 -12.50 4.54
N ALA A 304 -5.96 -12.29 5.77
CA ALA A 304 -6.16 -11.01 6.48
C ALA A 304 -5.50 -9.85 5.73
N SER A 305 -4.28 -10.04 5.23
CA SER A 305 -3.56 -9.08 4.40
C SER A 305 -4.35 -8.76 3.12
N GLY A 306 -4.75 -9.78 2.35
CA GLY A 306 -5.48 -9.62 1.10
C GLY A 306 -6.83 -8.93 1.27
N LEU A 307 -7.62 -9.30 2.29
CA LEU A 307 -8.93 -8.68 2.55
C LEU A 307 -8.80 -7.24 3.04
N ALA A 308 -7.82 -6.96 3.90
CA ALA A 308 -7.60 -5.62 4.43
C ALA A 308 -7.12 -4.67 3.32
N SER A 309 -6.12 -5.07 2.53
CA SER A 309 -5.61 -4.26 1.42
C SER A 309 -6.67 -4.07 0.34
N ALA A 310 -7.46 -5.11 0.01
CA ALA A 310 -8.60 -5.02 -0.91
C ALA A 310 -9.64 -3.97 -0.50
N SER A 311 -9.87 -3.83 0.81
CA SER A 311 -10.79 -2.82 1.33
C SER A 311 -10.21 -1.41 1.21
N VAL A 312 -8.93 -1.24 1.51
CA VAL A 312 -8.19 0.03 1.40
C VAL A 312 -8.06 0.45 -0.06
N GLY A 313 -7.68 -0.46 -0.96
CA GLY A 313 -7.56 -0.23 -2.40
C GLY A 313 -8.89 0.16 -3.05
N SER A 314 -9.99 -0.50 -2.66
CA SER A 314 -11.33 -0.15 -3.13
C SER A 314 -11.76 1.24 -2.69
N TYR A 315 -11.44 1.63 -1.46
CA TYR A 315 -11.71 2.97 -0.95
C TYR A 315 -10.89 4.02 -1.71
N ALA A 316 -9.59 3.79 -1.88
CA ALA A 316 -8.72 4.65 -2.67
C ALA A 316 -9.23 4.84 -4.10
N GLY A 317 -9.57 3.75 -4.78
CA GLY A 317 -10.09 3.79 -6.13
C GLY A 317 -11.43 4.54 -6.26
N SER A 318 -12.34 4.40 -5.30
CA SER A 318 -13.60 5.14 -5.31
C SER A 318 -13.38 6.65 -5.09
N MET A 319 -12.47 7.02 -4.21
CA MET A 319 -12.08 8.41 -3.98
C MET A 319 -11.45 9.03 -5.23
N ILE A 320 -10.51 8.35 -5.87
CA ILE A 320 -9.86 8.80 -7.10
C ILE A 320 -10.90 9.06 -8.19
N MET A 321 -11.84 8.14 -8.39
CA MET A 321 -12.89 8.30 -9.40
C MET A 321 -13.79 9.51 -9.13
N ASN A 322 -14.22 9.69 -7.88
CA ASN A 322 -15.08 10.80 -7.51
C ASN A 322 -14.43 12.17 -7.72
N GLU A 323 -13.11 12.26 -7.63
CA GLU A 323 -12.37 13.52 -7.78
C GLU A 323 -11.98 13.83 -9.24
N PHE A 324 -11.77 12.83 -10.06
CA PHE A 324 -11.39 13.02 -11.47
C PHE A 324 -12.58 13.06 -12.43
N LEU A 325 -13.65 12.32 -12.12
CA LEU A 325 -14.82 12.21 -12.98
C LEU A 325 -16.00 13.00 -12.42
N THR A 326 -16.73 13.61 -13.32
CA THR A 326 -18.05 14.20 -13.03
C THR A 326 -19.15 13.14 -12.94
N VAL A 327 -18.89 11.93 -13.43
CA VAL A 327 -19.82 10.79 -13.41
C VAL A 327 -19.47 9.85 -12.26
N ARG A 328 -20.45 9.60 -11.39
CA ARG A 328 -20.30 8.66 -10.27
C ARG A 328 -20.50 7.23 -10.78
N LEU A 329 -19.41 6.54 -11.08
CA LEU A 329 -19.46 5.10 -11.32
C LEU A 329 -19.61 4.34 -9.99
N SER A 330 -20.45 3.31 -9.99
CA SER A 330 -20.59 2.50 -8.77
C SER A 330 -19.29 1.72 -8.49
N VAL A 331 -18.94 1.60 -7.21
CA VAL A 331 -17.76 0.81 -6.79
C VAL A 331 -17.88 -0.65 -7.26
N LEU A 332 -19.11 -1.17 -7.28
CA LEU A 332 -19.41 -2.50 -7.80
C LEU A 332 -19.02 -2.63 -9.28
N PHE A 333 -19.43 -1.66 -10.11
CA PHE A 333 -19.11 -1.65 -11.55
C PHE A 333 -17.60 -1.63 -11.79
N ARG A 334 -16.86 -0.77 -11.07
CA ARG A 334 -15.39 -0.72 -11.15
C ARG A 334 -14.77 -2.07 -10.79
N ARG A 335 -15.15 -2.65 -9.66
CA ARG A 335 -14.61 -3.95 -9.22
C ARG A 335 -14.92 -5.08 -10.18
N THR A 336 -16.10 -5.09 -10.78
CA THR A 336 -16.43 -6.08 -11.81
C THR A 336 -15.50 -5.95 -13.01
N ILE A 337 -15.24 -4.72 -13.48
CA ILE A 337 -14.32 -4.50 -14.61
C ILE A 337 -12.90 -4.95 -14.28
N THR A 338 -12.39 -4.69 -13.06
CA THR A 338 -11.03 -5.11 -12.68
C THR A 338 -10.94 -6.61 -12.39
N ALA A 339 -12.02 -7.23 -11.95
CA ALA A 339 -12.06 -8.66 -11.64
C ALA A 339 -12.11 -9.56 -12.90
N ILE A 340 -12.78 -9.12 -13.96
CA ILE A 340 -12.90 -9.91 -15.19
C ILE A 340 -11.54 -10.30 -15.79
N PRO A 341 -10.58 -9.40 -16.01
CA PRO A 341 -9.25 -9.76 -16.51
C PRO A 341 -8.53 -10.77 -15.62
N VAL A 342 -8.65 -10.63 -14.28
CA VAL A 342 -8.04 -11.59 -13.34
C VAL A 342 -8.59 -12.99 -13.55
N LEU A 343 -9.91 -13.12 -13.59
CA LEU A 343 -10.57 -14.43 -13.77
C LEU A 343 -10.23 -15.05 -15.14
N ILE A 344 -10.18 -14.25 -16.20
CA ILE A 344 -9.78 -14.71 -17.53
C ILE A 344 -8.34 -15.23 -17.50
N LEU A 345 -7.40 -14.44 -16.97
CA LEU A 345 -5.99 -14.82 -16.93
C LEU A 345 -5.74 -16.07 -16.08
N LEU A 346 -6.44 -16.21 -14.96
CA LEU A 346 -6.41 -17.44 -14.16
C LEU A 346 -7.01 -18.63 -14.89
N SER A 347 -8.09 -18.42 -15.65
CA SER A 347 -8.78 -19.50 -16.39
C SER A 347 -7.96 -20.06 -17.57
N ILE A 348 -7.10 -19.24 -18.17
CA ILE A 348 -6.18 -19.69 -19.23
C ILE A 348 -4.86 -20.25 -18.68
N GLY A 349 -4.74 -20.39 -17.34
CA GLY A 349 -3.62 -21.04 -16.69
C GLY A 349 -2.39 -20.17 -16.48
N VAL A 350 -2.51 -18.85 -16.50
CA VAL A 350 -1.39 -17.95 -16.13
C VAL A 350 -1.09 -18.13 -14.64
N SER A 351 0.19 -18.28 -14.30
CA SER A 351 0.64 -18.44 -12.92
C SER A 351 0.19 -17.27 -12.05
N PRO A 352 -0.43 -17.55 -10.89
CA PRO A 352 -0.85 -16.52 -9.94
C PRO A 352 0.29 -15.60 -9.48
N THR A 353 1.45 -16.16 -9.16
CA THR A 353 2.62 -15.36 -8.77
C THR A 353 3.07 -14.44 -9.91
N TRP A 354 3.06 -14.90 -11.15
CA TRP A 354 3.38 -14.06 -12.31
C TRP A 354 2.42 -12.87 -12.44
N LEU A 355 1.13 -13.09 -12.23
CA LEU A 355 0.13 -12.02 -12.25
C LEU A 355 0.37 -11.00 -11.14
N ILE A 356 0.72 -11.46 -9.92
CA ILE A 356 1.10 -10.57 -8.83
C ILE A 356 2.35 -9.78 -9.20
N VAL A 357 3.42 -10.41 -9.67
CA VAL A 357 4.68 -9.75 -10.03
C VAL A 357 4.45 -8.68 -11.10
N TRP A 358 3.73 -9.00 -12.17
CA TRP A 358 3.43 -8.03 -13.23
C TRP A 358 2.55 -6.88 -12.75
N SER A 359 1.61 -7.13 -11.84
CA SER A 359 0.82 -6.07 -11.22
C SER A 359 1.71 -5.09 -10.45
N GLN A 360 2.74 -5.58 -9.74
CA GLN A 360 3.69 -4.74 -9.00
C GLN A 360 4.62 -3.95 -9.93
N VAL A 361 5.08 -4.56 -11.02
CA VAL A 361 5.83 -3.85 -12.05
C VAL A 361 4.98 -2.70 -12.63
N LEU A 362 3.72 -2.95 -12.93
CA LEU A 362 2.80 -1.93 -13.44
C LEU A 362 2.57 -0.81 -12.41
N LEU A 363 2.45 -1.15 -11.12
CA LEU A 363 2.36 -0.15 -10.04
C LEU A 363 3.61 0.72 -9.96
N SER A 364 4.80 0.15 -10.14
CA SER A 364 6.06 0.91 -10.12
C SER A 364 6.07 2.02 -11.17
N PHE A 365 5.58 1.76 -12.38
CA PHE A 365 5.43 2.78 -13.43
C PHE A 365 4.43 3.87 -13.06
N CYS A 366 3.49 3.57 -12.19
CA CYS A 366 2.47 4.51 -11.75
C CYS A 366 2.96 5.48 -10.66
N ILE A 367 4.04 5.17 -9.93
CA ILE A 367 4.55 5.98 -8.82
C ILE A 367 4.89 7.42 -9.21
N PRO A 368 5.64 7.69 -10.28
CA PRO A 368 6.02 9.05 -10.65
C PRO A 368 4.82 9.98 -10.89
N PHE A 369 3.72 9.45 -11.41
CA PHE A 369 2.49 10.21 -11.66
C PHE A 369 1.82 10.73 -10.38
N ALA A 370 1.90 10.01 -9.27
CA ALA A 370 1.41 10.51 -7.99
C ALA A 370 2.45 11.38 -7.28
N LEU A 371 3.73 10.99 -7.34
CA LEU A 371 4.81 11.60 -6.59
C LEU A 371 5.22 12.97 -7.14
N ILE A 372 5.29 13.14 -8.46
CA ILE A 372 5.66 14.42 -9.10
C ILE A 372 4.67 15.54 -8.74
N PRO A 373 3.34 15.39 -8.93
CA PRO A 373 2.39 16.41 -8.50
C PRO A 373 2.41 16.67 -6.99
N LEU A 374 2.55 15.60 -6.19
CA LEU A 374 2.63 15.74 -4.74
C LEU A 374 3.83 16.61 -4.33
N ALA A 375 5.02 16.32 -4.85
CA ALA A 375 6.23 17.09 -4.59
C ALA A 375 6.09 18.54 -5.09
N TRP A 376 5.46 18.73 -6.23
CA TRP A 376 5.23 20.05 -6.82
C TRP A 376 4.23 20.88 -5.99
N PHE A 377 3.06 20.34 -5.66
CA PHE A 377 2.04 21.04 -4.87
C PHE A 377 2.55 21.40 -3.48
N THR A 378 3.21 20.45 -2.79
CA THR A 378 3.73 20.68 -1.42
C THR A 378 4.88 21.68 -1.38
N SER A 379 5.48 22.00 -2.53
CA SER A 379 6.57 22.99 -2.64
C SER A 379 6.12 24.40 -3.03
N ARG A 380 4.87 24.57 -3.48
CA ARG A 380 4.35 25.86 -3.96
C ARG A 380 3.78 26.71 -2.82
N TYR A 381 4.27 27.96 -2.70
CA TYR A 381 3.78 28.91 -1.69
C TYR A 381 2.28 29.22 -1.89
N GLY A 382 1.84 29.43 -3.13
CA GLY A 382 0.43 29.72 -3.44
C GLY A 382 -0.56 28.59 -3.10
N ILE A 383 -0.08 27.39 -2.74
CA ILE A 383 -0.91 26.23 -2.34
C ILE A 383 -0.75 25.96 -0.84
N MET A 384 0.48 25.96 -0.34
CA MET A 384 0.81 25.55 1.02
C MET A 384 1.06 26.70 1.99
N GLY A 385 1.12 27.96 1.50
CA GLY A 385 1.44 29.13 2.32
C GLY A 385 2.76 28.94 3.09
N GLU A 386 2.74 29.26 4.37
CA GLU A 386 3.89 29.09 5.29
C GLU A 386 4.33 27.64 5.49
N PHE A 387 3.44 26.68 5.21
CA PHE A 387 3.72 25.24 5.34
C PHE A 387 4.37 24.62 4.11
N ARG A 388 4.80 25.42 3.12
CA ARG A 388 5.55 24.91 1.96
C ARG A 388 6.79 24.14 2.38
N ASN A 389 7.21 23.18 1.56
CA ASN A 389 8.44 22.43 1.80
C ASN A 389 9.67 23.33 1.73
N GLY A 390 10.55 23.19 2.71
CA GLY A 390 11.87 23.82 2.66
C GLY A 390 12.76 23.21 1.57
N VAL A 391 13.92 23.85 1.34
CA VAL A 391 14.86 23.45 0.25
C VAL A 391 15.31 21.99 0.40
N GLY A 392 15.64 21.53 1.61
CA GLY A 392 16.08 20.14 1.83
C GLY A 392 15.00 19.12 1.50
N VAL A 393 13.72 19.37 1.88
CA VAL A 393 12.59 18.48 1.57
C VAL A 393 12.32 18.46 0.06
N ARG A 394 12.48 19.60 -0.64
CA ARG A 394 12.34 19.65 -2.10
C ARG A 394 13.45 18.85 -2.79
N ALA A 395 14.70 19.06 -2.39
CA ALA A 395 15.83 18.33 -2.94
C ALA A 395 15.65 16.82 -2.74
N LEU A 396 15.28 16.39 -1.53
CA LEU A 396 14.98 14.99 -1.24
C LEU A 396 13.84 14.47 -2.13
N SER A 397 12.75 15.22 -2.31
CA SER A 397 11.64 14.81 -3.19
C SER A 397 12.11 14.62 -4.64
N VAL A 398 12.96 15.51 -5.15
CA VAL A 398 13.52 15.39 -6.51
C VAL A 398 14.42 14.16 -6.61
N VAL A 399 15.29 13.92 -5.64
CA VAL A 399 16.15 12.73 -5.60
C VAL A 399 15.31 11.45 -5.63
N ILE A 400 14.25 11.38 -4.82
CA ILE A 400 13.34 10.23 -4.78
C ILE A 400 12.68 10.02 -6.15
N VAL A 401 12.17 11.08 -6.78
CA VAL A 401 11.58 10.98 -8.11
C VAL A 401 12.60 10.45 -9.13
N VAL A 402 13.80 11.01 -9.14
CA VAL A 402 14.86 10.59 -10.07
C VAL A 402 15.24 9.12 -9.85
N VAL A 403 15.41 8.69 -8.61
CA VAL A 403 15.74 7.30 -8.30
C VAL A 403 14.64 6.34 -8.75
N ILE A 404 13.37 6.65 -8.48
CA ILE A 404 12.24 5.79 -8.89
C ILE A 404 12.11 5.75 -10.42
N VAL A 405 12.25 6.89 -11.10
CA VAL A 405 12.21 6.93 -12.57
C VAL A 405 13.39 6.13 -13.16
N ALA A 406 14.59 6.28 -12.60
CA ALA A 406 15.76 5.51 -13.04
C ALA A 406 15.56 4.01 -12.86
N LEU A 407 15.00 3.57 -11.71
CA LEU A 407 14.64 2.17 -11.48
C LEU A 407 13.62 1.66 -12.50
N ASN A 408 12.60 2.44 -12.82
CA ASN A 408 11.58 2.07 -13.82
C ASN A 408 12.17 1.98 -15.23
N VAL A 409 13.01 2.94 -15.62
CA VAL A 409 13.71 2.90 -16.91
C VAL A 409 14.62 1.68 -16.99
N PHE A 410 15.34 1.38 -15.90
CA PHE A 410 16.18 0.19 -15.83
C PHE A 410 15.35 -1.11 -15.96
N LEU A 411 14.18 -1.21 -15.30
CA LEU A 411 13.28 -2.36 -15.41
C LEU A 411 12.81 -2.58 -16.86
N VAL A 412 12.40 -1.52 -17.55
CA VAL A 412 12.01 -1.61 -18.97
C VAL A 412 13.19 -2.03 -19.83
N TRP A 413 14.34 -1.39 -19.64
CA TRP A 413 15.53 -1.68 -20.42
C TRP A 413 15.98 -3.14 -20.25
N SER A 414 15.99 -3.64 -19.01
CA SER A 414 16.34 -5.05 -18.73
C SER A 414 15.33 -6.05 -19.29
N ALA A 415 14.05 -5.68 -19.35
CA ALA A 415 13.01 -6.52 -19.95
C ALA A 415 13.08 -6.57 -21.49
N LEU A 416 13.63 -5.52 -22.13
CA LEU A 416 13.78 -5.44 -23.57
C LEU A 416 15.11 -6.02 -24.10
N MET A 417 16.11 -6.19 -23.23
CA MET A 417 17.36 -6.81 -23.59
C MET A 417 17.19 -8.33 -23.66
N PRO A 418 17.56 -8.97 -24.78
CA PRO A 418 17.54 -10.42 -24.86
C PRO A 418 18.51 -11.03 -23.83
N ALA A 419 18.13 -12.15 -23.23
CA ALA A 419 18.87 -12.87 -22.17
C ALA A 419 20.23 -13.45 -22.65
N GLY A 420 21.06 -12.65 -23.28
CA GLY A 420 22.34 -13.05 -23.86
C GLY A 420 23.40 -11.97 -23.96
N ALA A 421 23.13 -10.73 -23.51
CA ALA A 421 24.09 -9.62 -23.70
C ALA A 421 24.95 -9.29 -22.47
N GLY A 422 25.03 -10.18 -21.50
CA GLY A 422 25.76 -9.99 -20.23
C GLY A 422 26.45 -11.25 -19.72
N SER A 423 27.22 -11.94 -20.58
CA SER A 423 28.17 -12.97 -20.16
C SER A 423 29.58 -12.40 -20.12
#